data_53200b2877cf0beb82f4d5ed7d3145e0
#
_entry.id   53200b2877cf0beb82f4d5ed7d3145e0
#
_cell.length_a   1.000
_cell.length_b   1.000
_cell.length_c   1.000
_cell.angle_alpha   90.00
_cell.angle_beta   90.00
_cell.angle_gamma   90.00
#
_symmetry.space_group_name_H-M   'P 1'
#
loop_
_entity.id
_entity.type
_entity.pdbx_description
1 polymer ?
#
loop_
_entity_poly.entity_id
_entity_poly.type
_entity_poly.pdbx_seq_one_letter_code
_entity_poly.pdbx_strand_id
1 'polypeptide(L)'
;MTTISGWVAPGFEAVRDVFQANFDAGVEVGAAFGAYHRGQKVVDLWGGVADARTEAPWEEDTLVLVYSTTKGVAAMCANRLAQEGALDVEAPVATYWPEFAQAGKEAVTVADVLSHRAGLAWVDGTMSFDDMVRWDPVVEALERQSPSWPPGTAHGYHATTYGWLVGEVVRRVTGMSIGTYLRSEIAGPLGADFFIGLPSTEEPRVARLVSFIEGLSSGTAMLSAKLDGASHSGPDMAELAELAKTYFAPGGPLLKAMSAPGGALTDEEVWHSPRLHAAEIPAANGICDARSLALLYGACVDEVTTPSGRAFRILSPEQVDRAVHQQTKGPDEVLMGLDIQWGLGFNVNNGIISAAGLGGPRAFGHFGMGGSAGWADPDLRLGMGYVMNRMDIGTTGDTRSFRLMRACIDAASS
;
A
#
# COMPACT_ATOMS: atom_id res chain seq x y z
N MET A 1 3.41 18.28 -24.87
CA MET A 1 4.24 17.73 -23.76
C MET A 1 3.64 18.21 -22.45
N THR A 2 3.39 17.31 -21.53
CA THR A 2 2.95 17.66 -20.18
C THR A 2 4.11 18.35 -19.44
N THR A 3 3.83 19.49 -18.80
CA THR A 3 4.84 20.18 -18.00
C THR A 3 5.01 19.44 -16.66
N ILE A 4 6.25 19.08 -16.34
CA ILE A 4 6.61 18.51 -15.03
C ILE A 4 7.09 19.63 -14.13
N SER A 5 6.45 19.75 -12.99
CA SER A 5 6.79 20.69 -11.90
C SER A 5 7.66 20.03 -10.84
N GLY A 6 8.17 20.84 -9.91
CA GLY A 6 8.99 20.37 -8.81
C GLY A 6 10.49 20.40 -9.11
N TRP A 7 11.29 19.66 -8.31
CA TRP A 7 12.75 19.70 -8.40
C TRP A 7 13.38 18.34 -8.04
N VAL A 8 14.64 18.19 -8.41
CA VAL A 8 15.51 17.08 -8.00
C VAL A 8 16.84 17.62 -7.50
N ALA A 9 17.43 16.95 -6.52
CA ALA A 9 18.77 17.27 -6.05
C ALA A 9 19.83 16.90 -7.10
N PRO A 10 21.02 17.53 -7.09
CA PRO A 10 22.13 17.13 -7.93
C PRO A 10 22.45 15.64 -7.78
N GLY A 11 22.60 14.95 -8.90
CA GLY A 11 22.78 13.50 -8.99
C GLY A 11 21.50 12.68 -9.16
N PHE A 12 20.30 13.30 -9.01
CA PHE A 12 19.01 12.64 -9.19
C PHE A 12 18.29 13.06 -10.49
N GLU A 13 18.96 13.72 -11.42
CA GLU A 13 18.38 14.25 -12.65
C GLU A 13 17.70 13.15 -13.51
N ALA A 14 18.28 11.95 -13.53
CA ALA A 14 17.72 10.80 -14.25
C ALA A 14 16.31 10.43 -13.79
N VAL A 15 15.95 10.71 -12.53
CA VAL A 15 14.59 10.46 -12.02
C VAL A 15 13.58 11.39 -12.72
N ARG A 16 13.92 12.66 -12.92
CA ARG A 16 13.10 13.61 -13.67
C ARG A 16 12.91 13.16 -15.13
N ASP A 17 13.98 12.68 -15.77
CA ASP A 17 13.92 12.21 -17.17
C ASP A 17 12.99 11.00 -17.30
N VAL A 18 13.05 10.05 -16.35
CA VAL A 18 12.15 8.90 -16.33
C VAL A 18 10.70 9.32 -16.05
N PHE A 19 10.49 10.30 -15.15
CA PHE A 19 9.14 10.81 -14.85
C PHE A 19 8.52 11.50 -16.08
N GLN A 20 9.30 12.34 -16.78
CA GLN A 20 8.88 12.95 -18.05
C GLN A 20 8.58 11.90 -19.11
N ALA A 21 9.42 10.86 -19.25
CA ALA A 21 9.24 9.80 -20.22
C ALA A 21 7.94 9.00 -19.99
N ASN A 22 7.47 8.84 -18.76
CA ASN A 22 6.17 8.22 -18.49
C ASN A 22 5.02 9.06 -19.08
N PHE A 23 5.05 10.39 -18.94
CA PHE A 23 4.06 11.29 -19.54
C PHE A 23 4.15 11.32 -21.07
N ASP A 24 5.36 11.37 -21.62
CA ASP A 24 5.58 11.37 -23.07
C ASP A 24 5.12 10.06 -23.74
N ALA A 25 5.22 8.95 -23.02
CA ALA A 25 4.68 7.65 -23.43
C ALA A 25 3.15 7.55 -23.27
N GLY A 26 2.49 8.58 -22.70
CA GLY A 26 1.05 8.60 -22.46
C GLY A 26 0.56 7.56 -21.44
N VAL A 27 1.46 7.07 -20.56
CA VAL A 27 1.08 6.10 -19.53
C VAL A 27 0.63 6.76 -18.22
N GLU A 28 0.78 8.08 -18.09
CA GLU A 28 0.28 8.89 -16.98
C GLU A 28 -0.85 9.82 -17.42
N VAL A 29 -1.74 10.14 -16.46
CA VAL A 29 -2.71 11.24 -16.57
C VAL A 29 -2.33 12.32 -15.58
N GLY A 30 -2.25 12.01 -14.30
CA GLY A 30 -1.68 12.82 -13.25
C GLY A 30 -0.88 11.92 -12.32
N ALA A 31 0.28 12.38 -11.88
CA ALA A 31 1.17 11.62 -10.99
C ALA A 31 2.09 12.53 -10.20
N ALA A 32 2.64 11.97 -9.11
CA ALA A 32 3.72 12.58 -8.35
C ALA A 32 4.71 11.51 -7.87
N PHE A 33 5.98 11.91 -7.72
CA PHE A 33 7.05 11.07 -7.18
C PHE A 33 7.91 11.88 -6.20
N GLY A 34 8.12 11.33 -5.01
CA GLY A 34 8.99 11.91 -3.99
C GLY A 34 10.07 10.92 -3.54
N ALA A 35 11.21 11.46 -3.07
CA ALA A 35 12.26 10.64 -2.45
C ALA A 35 12.99 11.42 -1.35
N TYR A 36 13.32 10.67 -0.29
CA TYR A 36 14.20 11.10 0.81
C TYR A 36 15.42 10.21 0.87
N HIS A 37 16.61 10.80 0.83
CA HIS A 37 17.89 10.10 0.94
C HIS A 37 18.69 10.71 2.09
N ARG A 38 19.13 9.85 3.03
CA ARG A 38 19.88 10.27 4.22
C ARG A 38 19.18 11.41 4.98
N GLY A 39 17.88 11.24 5.19
CA GLY A 39 17.03 12.17 5.92
C GLY A 39 16.69 13.49 5.19
N GLN A 40 17.16 13.68 3.96
CA GLN A 40 16.94 14.88 3.15
C GLN A 40 16.02 14.57 1.97
N LYS A 41 15.10 15.47 1.67
CA LYS A 41 14.29 15.39 0.43
C LYS A 41 15.20 15.59 -0.78
N VAL A 42 15.23 14.66 -1.71
CA VAL A 42 16.10 14.70 -2.91
C VAL A 42 15.31 14.72 -4.22
N VAL A 43 14.06 14.30 -4.19
CA VAL A 43 13.13 14.36 -5.34
C VAL A 43 11.77 14.82 -4.86
N ASP A 44 11.15 15.71 -5.63
CA ASP A 44 9.79 16.19 -5.43
C ASP A 44 9.24 16.62 -6.79
N LEU A 45 8.53 15.73 -7.46
CA LEU A 45 8.05 15.89 -8.83
C LEU A 45 6.55 15.63 -8.91
N TRP A 46 5.85 16.44 -9.69
CA TRP A 46 4.43 16.24 -10.01
C TRP A 46 4.09 16.79 -11.39
N GLY A 47 2.98 16.32 -11.97
CA GLY A 47 2.53 16.83 -13.27
C GLY A 47 1.24 16.16 -13.75
N GLY A 48 0.74 16.66 -14.85
CA GLY A 48 -0.50 16.19 -15.46
C GLY A 48 -1.76 16.82 -14.85
N VAL A 49 -2.85 16.06 -14.81
CA VAL A 49 -4.17 16.55 -14.36
C VAL A 49 -4.71 15.71 -13.19
N ALA A 50 -5.28 16.38 -12.21
CA ALA A 50 -5.89 15.77 -11.03
C ALA A 50 -7.30 15.21 -11.33
N ASP A 51 -8.05 15.86 -12.23
CA ASP A 51 -9.35 15.36 -12.71
C ASP A 51 -9.43 15.51 -14.24
N ALA A 52 -9.41 14.39 -14.95
CA ALA A 52 -9.46 14.35 -16.42
C ALA A 52 -10.77 14.89 -17.01
N ARG A 53 -11.87 14.95 -16.22
CA ARG A 53 -13.18 15.46 -16.69
C ARG A 53 -13.23 16.98 -16.71
N THR A 54 -12.50 17.63 -15.81
CA THR A 54 -12.48 19.09 -15.66
C THR A 54 -11.18 19.72 -16.13
N GLU A 55 -10.20 18.88 -16.50
CA GLU A 55 -8.83 19.27 -16.84
C GLU A 55 -8.13 20.04 -15.69
N ALA A 56 -8.58 19.84 -14.44
CA ALA A 56 -7.96 20.45 -13.28
C ALA A 56 -6.50 19.98 -13.18
N PRO A 57 -5.52 20.91 -13.06
CA PRO A 57 -4.12 20.53 -13.04
C PRO A 57 -3.76 19.75 -11.76
N TRP A 58 -2.73 18.90 -11.85
CA TRP A 58 -2.10 18.32 -10.67
C TRP A 58 -1.18 19.35 -10.04
N GLU A 59 -1.51 19.75 -8.82
CA GLU A 59 -0.75 20.77 -8.07
C GLU A 59 0.21 20.12 -7.08
N GLU A 60 1.06 20.94 -6.47
CA GLU A 60 2.04 20.50 -5.47
C GLU A 60 1.40 19.75 -4.30
N ASP A 61 0.23 20.16 -3.87
CA ASP A 61 -0.48 19.64 -2.70
C ASP A 61 -1.65 18.70 -3.06
N THR A 62 -1.72 18.24 -4.32
CA THR A 62 -2.73 17.29 -4.76
C THR A 62 -2.58 15.97 -4.02
N LEU A 63 -3.69 15.53 -3.42
CA LEU A 63 -3.82 14.25 -2.74
C LEU A 63 -4.48 13.22 -3.67
N VAL A 64 -4.19 11.95 -3.44
CA VAL A 64 -4.87 10.86 -4.16
C VAL A 64 -5.00 9.62 -3.30
N LEU A 65 -6.05 8.84 -3.54
CA LEU A 65 -6.28 7.56 -2.89
C LEU A 65 -5.27 6.53 -3.40
N VAL A 66 -4.58 5.84 -2.47
CA VAL A 66 -3.44 4.98 -2.80
C VAL A 66 -3.67 3.48 -2.56
N TYR A 67 -4.92 3.08 -2.37
CA TYR A 67 -5.29 1.68 -2.14
C TYR A 67 -4.35 0.98 -1.15
N SER A 68 -3.85 -0.20 -1.52
CA SER A 68 -3.07 -1.06 -0.61
C SER A 68 -1.72 -0.51 -0.17
N THR A 69 -1.21 0.57 -0.77
CA THR A 69 -0.07 1.31 -0.21
C THR A 69 -0.35 1.77 1.22
N THR A 70 -1.63 1.94 1.57
CA THR A 70 -2.12 2.22 2.93
C THR A 70 -1.64 1.20 3.96
N LYS A 71 -1.54 -0.10 3.59
CA LYS A 71 -1.14 -1.18 4.51
C LYS A 71 0.25 -0.98 5.08
N GLY A 72 1.19 -0.49 4.25
CA GLY A 72 2.53 -0.18 4.72
C GLY A 72 2.54 0.88 5.82
N VAL A 73 1.66 1.90 5.70
CA VAL A 73 1.54 2.94 6.74
C VAL A 73 0.81 2.42 7.97
N ALA A 74 -0.21 1.57 7.81
CA ALA A 74 -0.83 0.86 8.92
C ALA A 74 0.18 -0.06 9.65
N ALA A 75 1.07 -0.72 8.90
CA ALA A 75 2.16 -1.51 9.47
C ALA A 75 3.16 -0.65 10.26
N MET A 76 3.46 0.59 9.80
CA MET A 76 4.31 1.51 10.56
C MET A 76 3.72 1.80 11.94
N CYS A 77 2.40 1.98 12.04
CA CYS A 77 1.73 2.18 13.33
C CYS A 77 1.93 0.99 14.27
N ALA A 78 1.67 -0.23 13.81
CA ALA A 78 1.83 -1.45 14.61
C ALA A 78 3.30 -1.69 15.01
N ASN A 79 4.25 -1.52 14.08
CA ASN A 79 5.68 -1.69 14.33
C ASN A 79 6.23 -0.64 15.29
N ARG A 80 5.69 0.60 15.26
CA ARG A 80 6.05 1.63 16.22
C ARG A 80 5.60 1.26 17.65
N LEU A 81 4.36 0.78 17.80
CA LEU A 81 3.87 0.27 19.09
C LEU A 81 4.68 -0.92 19.59
N ALA A 82 5.14 -1.80 18.68
CA ALA A 82 6.00 -2.91 19.04
C ALA A 82 7.38 -2.44 19.53
N GLN A 83 7.98 -1.45 18.87
CA GLN A 83 9.23 -0.82 19.27
C GLN A 83 9.13 -0.16 20.66
N GLU A 84 8.00 0.46 20.96
CA GLU A 84 7.73 1.13 22.23
C GLU A 84 7.37 0.14 23.36
N GLY A 85 7.25 -1.17 23.04
CA GLY A 85 6.91 -2.22 23.99
C GLY A 85 5.41 -2.26 24.39
N ALA A 86 4.58 -1.46 23.71
CA ALA A 86 3.13 -1.44 23.92
C ALA A 86 2.43 -2.62 23.21
N LEU A 87 3.05 -3.18 22.18
CA LEU A 87 2.54 -4.31 21.39
C LEU A 87 3.63 -5.38 21.27
N ASP A 88 3.33 -6.61 21.74
CA ASP A 88 4.15 -7.78 21.46
C ASP A 88 3.60 -8.50 20.22
N VAL A 89 4.36 -8.52 19.13
CA VAL A 89 3.93 -9.14 17.89
C VAL A 89 3.83 -10.65 17.95
N GLU A 90 4.54 -11.28 18.87
CA GLU A 90 4.49 -12.72 19.09
C GLU A 90 3.33 -13.14 20.03
N ALA A 91 2.72 -12.17 20.71
CA ALA A 91 1.56 -12.45 21.56
C ALA A 91 0.31 -12.78 20.71
N PRO A 92 -0.58 -13.65 21.23
CA PRO A 92 -1.89 -13.83 20.64
C PRO A 92 -2.66 -12.50 20.52
N VAL A 93 -3.35 -12.28 19.41
CA VAL A 93 -4.25 -11.13 19.21
C VAL A 93 -5.24 -11.00 20.38
N ALA A 94 -5.70 -12.13 20.90
CA ALA A 94 -6.62 -12.22 22.05
C ALA A 94 -6.10 -11.56 23.33
N THR A 95 -4.78 -11.34 23.45
CA THR A 95 -4.19 -10.59 24.55
C THR A 95 -4.68 -9.14 24.59
N TYR A 96 -4.88 -8.55 23.43
CA TYR A 96 -5.32 -7.16 23.26
C TYR A 96 -6.81 -7.06 22.89
N TRP A 97 -7.32 -8.08 22.21
CA TRP A 97 -8.68 -8.18 21.70
C TRP A 97 -9.31 -9.53 22.11
N PRO A 98 -9.80 -9.64 23.36
CA PRO A 98 -10.27 -10.92 23.93
C PRO A 98 -11.41 -11.57 23.12
N GLU A 99 -12.31 -10.79 22.52
CA GLU A 99 -13.43 -11.28 21.74
C GLU A 99 -12.99 -11.99 20.45
N PHE A 100 -11.75 -11.76 20.00
CA PHE A 100 -11.15 -12.46 18.87
C PHE A 100 -10.89 -13.94 19.15
N ALA A 101 -10.73 -14.33 20.43
CA ALA A 101 -10.42 -15.70 20.89
C ALA A 101 -11.63 -16.63 20.78
N GLN A 102 -12.12 -16.84 19.56
CA GLN A 102 -13.20 -17.77 19.25
C GLN A 102 -13.01 -18.38 17.86
N ALA A 103 -13.76 -19.42 17.57
CA ALA A 103 -13.78 -20.10 16.25
C ALA A 103 -12.38 -20.57 15.78
N GLY A 104 -11.51 -21.00 16.72
CA GLY A 104 -10.18 -21.54 16.43
C GLY A 104 -9.08 -20.47 16.27
N LYS A 105 -9.29 -19.25 16.79
CA LYS A 105 -8.35 -18.13 16.67
C LYS A 105 -7.58 -17.79 17.95
N GLU A 106 -7.69 -18.62 18.98
CA GLU A 106 -7.11 -18.36 20.31
C GLU A 106 -5.60 -18.15 20.28
N ALA A 107 -4.92 -18.83 19.36
CA ALA A 107 -3.45 -18.79 19.22
C ALA A 107 -2.95 -17.91 18.08
N VAL A 108 -3.84 -17.24 17.32
CA VAL A 108 -3.43 -16.35 16.23
C VAL A 108 -2.63 -15.19 16.80
N THR A 109 -1.38 -15.04 16.38
CA THR A 109 -0.49 -13.97 16.82
C THR A 109 -0.71 -12.67 16.06
N VAL A 110 -0.25 -11.55 16.60
CA VAL A 110 -0.22 -10.26 15.89
C VAL A 110 0.68 -10.37 14.65
N ALA A 111 1.78 -11.14 14.72
CA ALA A 111 2.64 -11.41 13.57
C ALA A 111 1.91 -12.19 12.46
N ASP A 112 1.02 -13.14 12.79
CA ASP A 112 0.18 -13.82 11.79
C ASP A 112 -0.76 -12.85 11.07
N VAL A 113 -1.33 -11.89 11.79
CA VAL A 113 -2.18 -10.84 11.20
C VAL A 113 -1.35 -9.94 10.30
N LEU A 114 -0.22 -9.43 10.76
CA LEU A 114 0.65 -8.53 9.99
C LEU A 114 1.20 -9.21 8.73
N SER A 115 1.47 -10.52 8.77
CA SER A 115 2.06 -11.27 7.65
C SER A 115 1.05 -12.05 6.80
N HIS A 116 -0.25 -11.73 6.90
CA HIS A 116 -1.30 -12.38 6.10
C HIS A 116 -1.48 -13.88 6.35
N ARG A 117 -1.16 -14.37 7.56
CA ARG A 117 -1.20 -15.80 7.92
C ARG A 117 -2.40 -16.16 8.79
N ALA A 118 -3.25 -15.18 9.14
CA ALA A 118 -4.38 -15.38 10.06
C ALA A 118 -5.53 -16.22 9.46
N GLY A 119 -5.58 -16.41 8.13
CA GLY A 119 -6.67 -17.16 7.49
C GLY A 119 -7.99 -16.39 7.38
N LEU A 120 -7.97 -15.08 7.54
CA LEU A 120 -9.16 -14.21 7.55
C LEU A 120 -9.16 -13.23 6.35
N ALA A 121 -8.84 -13.75 5.16
CA ALA A 121 -8.63 -12.94 3.96
C ALA A 121 -9.90 -12.25 3.44
N TRP A 122 -11.09 -12.68 3.85
CA TRP A 122 -12.39 -12.08 3.54
C TRP A 122 -13.37 -12.26 4.71
N VAL A 123 -14.50 -11.58 4.66
CA VAL A 123 -15.64 -11.77 5.57
C VAL A 123 -16.70 -12.58 4.84
N ASP A 124 -17.18 -13.65 5.48
CA ASP A 124 -18.29 -14.44 4.96
C ASP A 124 -19.62 -13.70 5.12
N GLY A 125 -20.54 -13.91 4.19
CA GLY A 125 -21.83 -13.25 4.15
C GLY A 125 -21.81 -11.91 3.40
N THR A 126 -22.89 -11.15 3.51
CA THR A 126 -23.09 -9.85 2.85
C THR A 126 -23.01 -8.74 3.88
N MET A 127 -22.29 -7.68 3.55
CA MET A 127 -22.25 -6.45 4.34
C MET A 127 -22.59 -5.26 3.45
N SER A 128 -23.27 -4.27 3.99
CA SER A 128 -23.53 -3.03 3.31
C SER A 128 -22.32 -2.08 3.41
N PHE A 129 -22.30 -1.07 2.53
CA PHE A 129 -21.33 0.04 2.67
C PHE A 129 -21.45 0.72 4.05
N ASP A 130 -22.67 0.85 4.59
CA ASP A 130 -22.92 1.42 5.90
C ASP A 130 -22.32 0.58 7.04
N ASP A 131 -22.36 -0.74 6.92
CA ASP A 131 -21.74 -1.63 7.90
C ASP A 131 -20.20 -1.48 7.88
N MET A 132 -19.63 -1.39 6.70
CA MET A 132 -18.18 -1.24 6.51
C MET A 132 -17.66 0.07 7.11
N VAL A 133 -18.31 1.22 6.83
CA VAL A 133 -17.84 2.52 7.32
C VAL A 133 -18.08 2.73 8.82
N ARG A 134 -18.95 1.92 9.45
CA ARG A 134 -19.19 1.98 10.91
C ARG A 134 -18.15 1.22 11.74
N TRP A 135 -17.21 0.52 11.12
CA TRP A 135 -16.15 -0.26 11.75
C TRP A 135 -16.61 -1.51 12.52
N ASP A 136 -17.35 -1.34 13.62
CA ASP A 136 -17.72 -2.43 14.54
C ASP A 136 -18.44 -3.62 13.88
N PRO A 137 -19.35 -3.46 12.90
CA PRO A 137 -19.98 -4.61 12.23
C PRO A 137 -18.96 -5.55 11.55
N VAL A 138 -17.88 -5.00 10.97
CA VAL A 138 -16.82 -5.80 10.34
C VAL A 138 -15.97 -6.49 11.42
N VAL A 139 -15.63 -5.76 12.48
CA VAL A 139 -14.91 -6.32 13.65
C VAL A 139 -15.67 -7.50 14.24
N GLU A 140 -16.96 -7.35 14.53
CA GLU A 140 -17.82 -8.42 15.04
C GLU A 140 -17.94 -9.63 14.09
N ALA A 141 -17.94 -9.39 12.76
CA ALA A 141 -17.94 -10.47 11.78
C ALA A 141 -16.63 -11.25 11.83
N LEU A 142 -15.48 -10.57 11.89
CA LEU A 142 -14.16 -11.19 12.01
C LEU A 142 -13.98 -11.95 13.35
N GLU A 143 -14.59 -11.46 14.44
CA GLU A 143 -14.62 -12.18 15.72
C GLU A 143 -15.31 -13.54 15.60
N ARG A 144 -16.46 -13.58 14.94
CA ARG A 144 -17.28 -14.81 14.81
C ARG A 144 -16.76 -15.78 13.77
N GLN A 145 -16.03 -15.31 12.76
CA GLN A 145 -15.61 -16.11 11.61
C GLN A 145 -14.48 -17.07 11.95
N SER A 146 -14.58 -18.31 11.44
CA SER A 146 -13.47 -19.26 11.46
C SER A 146 -12.46 -18.93 10.37
N PRO A 147 -11.16 -19.16 10.61
CA PRO A 147 -10.14 -19.03 9.57
C PRO A 147 -10.40 -19.97 8.39
N SER A 148 -10.10 -19.53 7.18
CA SER A 148 -10.23 -20.32 5.93
C SER A 148 -9.15 -21.39 5.79
N TRP A 149 -8.04 -21.25 6.52
CA TRP A 149 -6.97 -22.25 6.70
C TRP A 149 -6.44 -22.16 8.13
N PRO A 150 -5.77 -23.22 8.65
CA PRO A 150 -5.19 -23.16 9.98
C PRO A 150 -4.18 -22.02 10.08
N PRO A 151 -4.35 -21.07 11.00
CA PRO A 151 -3.46 -19.91 11.13
C PRO A 151 -1.99 -20.33 11.25
N GLY A 152 -1.10 -19.56 10.62
CA GLY A 152 0.33 -19.82 10.60
C GLY A 152 0.81 -20.90 9.63
N THR A 153 -0.07 -21.72 9.03
CA THR A 153 0.33 -22.82 8.14
C THR A 153 0.43 -22.42 6.66
N ALA A 154 -0.28 -21.39 6.25
CA ALA A 154 -0.26 -20.81 4.93
C ALA A 154 -0.40 -19.29 5.04
N HIS A 155 -0.21 -18.59 3.94
CA HIS A 155 -0.51 -17.17 3.85
C HIS A 155 -1.37 -16.89 2.62
N GLY A 156 -2.18 -15.87 2.71
CA GLY A 156 -3.02 -15.40 1.61
C GLY A 156 -3.40 -13.95 1.83
N TYR A 157 -3.25 -13.14 0.82
CA TYR A 157 -3.39 -11.70 0.90
C TYR A 157 -4.75 -11.25 1.48
N HIS A 158 -4.75 -10.68 2.68
CA HIS A 158 -5.92 -10.10 3.33
C HIS A 158 -6.15 -8.71 2.72
N ALA A 159 -6.75 -8.65 1.51
CA ALA A 159 -6.77 -7.44 0.69
C ALA A 159 -7.44 -6.25 1.39
N THR A 160 -8.52 -6.49 2.12
CA THR A 160 -9.27 -5.44 2.83
C THR A 160 -9.37 -5.72 4.33
N THR A 161 -9.60 -6.97 4.74
CA THR A 161 -9.74 -7.36 6.15
C THR A 161 -8.50 -7.04 7.00
N TYR A 162 -7.30 -7.02 6.38
CA TYR A 162 -6.07 -6.54 7.03
C TYR A 162 -6.25 -5.24 7.79
N GLY A 163 -7.00 -4.28 7.19
CA GLY A 163 -7.22 -2.97 7.79
C GLY A 163 -7.94 -3.04 9.13
N TRP A 164 -9.04 -3.81 9.20
CA TRP A 164 -9.77 -3.99 10.45
C TRP A 164 -9.00 -4.83 11.46
N LEU A 165 -8.30 -5.87 11.01
CA LEU A 165 -7.50 -6.72 11.90
C LEU A 165 -6.38 -5.92 12.57
N VAL A 166 -5.55 -5.22 11.80
CA VAL A 166 -4.44 -4.41 12.33
C VAL A 166 -4.97 -3.17 13.06
N GLY A 167 -5.97 -2.49 12.47
CA GLY A 167 -6.53 -1.27 13.04
C GLY A 167 -7.22 -1.52 14.38
N GLU A 168 -7.91 -2.67 14.55
CA GLU A 168 -8.52 -3.03 15.82
C GLU A 168 -7.48 -3.33 16.90
N VAL A 169 -6.39 -4.03 16.56
CA VAL A 169 -5.27 -4.22 17.49
C VAL A 169 -4.71 -2.87 17.93
N VAL A 170 -4.45 -1.95 17.01
CA VAL A 170 -3.99 -0.59 17.34
C VAL A 170 -5.00 0.12 18.24
N ARG A 171 -6.30 0.04 17.92
CA ARG A 171 -7.37 0.66 18.70
C ARG A 171 -7.42 0.12 20.14
N ARG A 172 -7.29 -1.20 20.32
CA ARG A 172 -7.30 -1.86 21.64
C ARG A 172 -6.08 -1.51 22.48
N VAL A 173 -4.91 -1.38 21.84
CA VAL A 173 -3.66 -1.02 22.55
C VAL A 173 -3.62 0.45 22.93
N THR A 174 -4.11 1.35 22.06
CA THR A 174 -3.92 2.80 22.25
C THR A 174 -5.17 3.54 22.74
N GLY A 175 -6.35 2.96 22.59
CA GLY A 175 -7.63 3.65 22.77
C GLY A 175 -7.98 4.63 21.65
N MET A 176 -7.17 4.72 20.59
CA MET A 176 -7.36 5.60 19.43
C MET A 176 -7.66 4.78 18.17
N SER A 177 -8.44 5.30 17.24
CA SER A 177 -8.50 4.73 15.91
C SER A 177 -7.12 4.81 15.23
N ILE A 178 -6.84 3.92 14.27
CA ILE A 178 -5.52 3.91 13.61
C ILE A 178 -5.25 5.19 12.83
N GLY A 179 -6.28 5.82 12.23
CA GLY A 179 -6.14 7.12 11.56
C GLY A 179 -5.80 8.23 12.55
N THR A 180 -6.45 8.24 13.72
CA THR A 180 -6.12 9.18 14.80
C THR A 180 -4.70 8.95 15.33
N TYR A 181 -4.30 7.70 15.60
CA TYR A 181 -2.95 7.36 16.03
C TYR A 181 -1.90 7.78 15.00
N LEU A 182 -2.10 7.44 13.73
CA LEU A 182 -1.23 7.86 12.63
C LEU A 182 -1.06 9.39 12.62
N ARG A 183 -2.17 10.12 12.73
CA ARG A 183 -2.15 11.59 12.67
C ARG A 183 -1.42 12.21 13.86
N SER A 184 -1.69 11.72 15.09
CA SER A 184 -1.09 12.30 16.30
C SER A 184 0.37 11.93 16.49
N GLU A 185 0.75 10.67 16.21
CA GLU A 185 2.04 10.13 16.62
C GLU A 185 3.08 10.07 15.48
N ILE A 186 2.64 10.08 14.21
CA ILE A 186 3.53 9.88 13.06
C ILE A 186 3.40 11.04 12.06
N ALA A 187 2.26 11.13 11.36
CA ALA A 187 2.11 12.04 10.24
C ALA A 187 2.11 13.53 10.67
N GLY A 188 1.40 13.86 11.76
CA GLY A 188 1.35 15.24 12.28
C GLY A 188 2.71 15.76 12.71
N PRO A 189 3.47 15.07 13.56
CA PRO A 189 4.84 15.44 13.93
C PRO A 189 5.77 15.66 12.72
N LEU A 190 5.60 14.88 11.66
CA LEU A 190 6.38 14.99 10.42
C LEU A 190 5.87 16.09 9.48
N GLY A 191 4.67 16.60 9.68
CA GLY A 191 3.99 17.48 8.72
C GLY A 191 3.62 16.76 7.41
N ALA A 192 3.37 15.46 7.49
CA ALA A 192 3.02 14.64 6.33
C ALA A 192 1.50 14.63 6.11
N ASP A 193 1.09 14.81 4.87
CA ASP A 193 -0.29 14.69 4.42
C ASP A 193 -0.56 13.24 3.98
N PHE A 194 -0.72 12.37 4.98
CA PHE A 194 -1.22 11.01 4.81
C PHE A 194 -2.39 10.79 5.76
N PHE A 195 -3.55 10.45 5.20
CA PHE A 195 -4.80 10.32 5.93
C PHE A 195 -5.38 8.91 5.77
N ILE A 196 -5.79 8.31 6.88
CA ILE A 196 -6.74 7.20 6.95
C ILE A 196 -7.94 7.79 7.69
N GLY A 197 -9.03 8.04 6.95
CA GLY A 197 -10.10 8.95 7.40
C GLY A 197 -9.75 10.41 7.09
N LEU A 198 -10.06 10.83 5.84
CA LEU A 198 -9.75 12.17 5.35
C LEU A 198 -10.65 13.21 6.01
N PRO A 199 -10.10 14.30 6.59
CA PRO A 199 -10.89 15.46 7.00
C PRO A 199 -11.61 16.10 5.78
N SER A 200 -12.85 16.51 5.94
CA SER A 200 -13.64 17.11 4.85
C SER A 200 -13.02 18.39 4.28
N THR A 201 -12.16 19.06 5.03
CA THR A 201 -11.42 20.26 4.59
C THR A 201 -10.38 19.93 3.51
N GLU A 202 -9.92 18.69 3.44
CA GLU A 202 -8.91 18.23 2.48
C GLU A 202 -9.52 17.66 1.18
N GLU A 203 -10.83 17.39 1.17
CA GLU A 203 -11.53 16.82 0.03
C GLU A 203 -11.32 17.58 -1.29
N PRO A 204 -11.26 18.93 -1.33
CA PRO A 204 -11.01 19.67 -2.56
C PRO A 204 -9.65 19.41 -3.22
N ARG A 205 -8.69 18.85 -2.48
CA ARG A 205 -7.35 18.52 -2.98
C ARG A 205 -7.25 17.12 -3.58
N VAL A 206 -8.32 16.30 -3.45
CA VAL A 206 -8.27 14.88 -3.84
C VAL A 206 -8.44 14.73 -5.35
N ALA A 207 -7.41 14.17 -6.00
CA ALA A 207 -7.46 13.82 -7.42
C ALA A 207 -8.47 12.68 -7.66
N ARG A 208 -9.18 12.78 -8.77
CA ARG A 208 -10.09 11.73 -9.21
C ARG A 208 -9.31 10.63 -9.92
N LEU A 209 -9.53 9.39 -9.48
CA LEU A 209 -8.98 8.21 -10.15
C LEU A 209 -9.60 8.07 -11.56
N VAL A 210 -8.78 7.73 -12.52
CA VAL A 210 -9.21 7.38 -13.87
C VAL A 210 -9.37 5.86 -13.92
N SER A 211 -10.60 5.43 -14.17
CA SER A 211 -11.00 4.04 -14.15
C SER A 211 -10.09 3.15 -14.97
N PHE A 212 -9.84 1.96 -14.46
CA PHE A 212 -9.18 0.89 -15.18
C PHE A 212 -9.88 0.55 -16.52
N ILE A 213 -11.23 0.57 -16.54
CA ILE A 213 -12.03 0.29 -17.74
C ILE A 213 -11.87 1.41 -18.78
N GLU A 214 -11.83 2.67 -18.35
CA GLU A 214 -11.52 3.80 -19.22
C GLU A 214 -10.06 3.75 -19.72
N GLY A 215 -9.14 3.27 -18.87
CA GLY A 215 -7.75 3.00 -19.25
C GLY A 215 -7.60 1.85 -20.25
N LEU A 216 -8.43 0.81 -20.20
CA LEU A 216 -8.45 -0.30 -21.16
C LEU A 216 -8.83 0.15 -22.58
N SER A 217 -9.74 1.10 -22.73
CA SER A 217 -10.13 1.61 -24.05
C SER A 217 -8.99 2.35 -24.76
N SER A 218 -8.03 2.87 -24.00
CA SER A 218 -6.76 3.45 -24.52
C SER A 218 -5.59 2.46 -24.47
N GLY A 219 -5.67 1.39 -23.70
CA GLY A 219 -4.56 0.46 -23.41
C GLY A 219 -4.61 -0.88 -24.13
N THR A 220 -5.71 -1.23 -24.81
CA THR A 220 -5.78 -2.47 -25.62
C THR A 220 -4.72 -2.50 -26.72
N ALA A 221 -4.35 -1.36 -27.28
CA ALA A 221 -3.23 -1.24 -28.22
C ALA A 221 -1.86 -1.49 -27.56
N MET A 222 -1.68 -1.13 -26.27
CA MET A 222 -0.41 -1.34 -25.55
C MET A 222 -0.25 -2.77 -25.04
N LEU A 223 -1.33 -3.45 -24.66
CA LEU A 223 -1.27 -4.85 -24.24
C LEU A 223 -0.87 -5.74 -25.43
N SER A 224 -1.39 -5.48 -26.64
CA SER A 224 -0.97 -6.15 -27.87
C SER A 224 0.51 -5.90 -28.17
N ALA A 225 1.00 -4.66 -28.04
CA ALA A 225 2.39 -4.33 -28.31
C ALA A 225 3.38 -4.90 -27.28
N LYS A 226 2.96 -5.10 -26.02
CA LYS A 226 3.79 -5.76 -24.97
C LYS A 226 3.88 -7.28 -25.19
N LEU A 227 2.85 -7.91 -25.75
CA LEU A 227 2.84 -9.35 -26.04
C LEU A 227 3.70 -9.72 -27.25
N ASP A 228 3.84 -8.79 -28.22
CA ASP A 228 4.62 -9.02 -29.46
C ASP A 228 6.16 -8.86 -29.28
N GLY A 229 6.62 -8.29 -28.16
CA GLY A 229 8.05 -7.93 -27.92
C GLY A 229 8.82 -8.79 -26.93
N ALA A 230 8.20 -9.74 -26.24
CA ALA A 230 8.82 -10.48 -25.15
C ALA A 230 9.03 -11.95 -25.48
N SER A 231 10.26 -12.33 -25.86
CA SER A 231 10.70 -13.71 -25.80
C SER A 231 10.91 -14.09 -24.31
N HIS A 232 9.99 -14.86 -23.70
CA HIS A 232 10.04 -15.16 -22.28
C HIS A 232 9.94 -16.64 -21.99
N SER A 233 10.83 -17.11 -21.14
CA SER A 233 10.67 -18.25 -20.26
C SER A 233 9.78 -17.84 -19.05
N GLY A 234 8.52 -17.47 -19.31
CA GLY A 234 7.50 -17.23 -18.30
C GLY A 234 6.50 -18.38 -18.26
N PRO A 235 5.61 -18.46 -17.24
CA PRO A 235 4.57 -19.46 -17.20
C PRO A 235 3.72 -19.42 -18.47
N ASP A 236 3.25 -20.59 -18.91
CA ASP A 236 2.40 -20.73 -20.10
C ASP A 236 1.17 -19.81 -19.96
N MET A 237 0.89 -19.01 -20.99
CA MET A 237 -0.26 -18.10 -21.02
C MET A 237 -1.59 -18.85 -20.84
N ALA A 238 -1.65 -20.13 -21.22
CA ALA A 238 -2.80 -20.99 -20.97
C ALA A 238 -2.93 -21.33 -19.48
N GLU A 239 -1.83 -21.58 -18.80
CA GLU A 239 -1.80 -21.85 -17.35
C GLU A 239 -2.19 -20.60 -16.55
N LEU A 240 -1.68 -19.42 -16.92
CA LEU A 240 -2.10 -18.14 -16.35
C LEU A 240 -3.58 -17.84 -16.59
N ALA A 241 -4.12 -18.18 -17.76
CA ALA A 241 -5.54 -17.99 -18.06
C ALA A 241 -6.45 -18.94 -17.25
N GLU A 242 -6.02 -20.17 -16.98
CA GLU A 242 -6.77 -21.11 -16.12
C GLU A 242 -6.69 -20.70 -14.64
N LEU A 243 -5.52 -20.25 -14.17
CA LEU A 243 -5.38 -19.65 -12.84
C LEU A 243 -6.31 -18.44 -12.69
N ALA A 244 -6.28 -17.51 -13.65
CA ALA A 244 -7.16 -16.35 -13.64
C ALA A 244 -8.64 -16.73 -13.55
N LYS A 245 -9.09 -17.75 -14.31
CA LYS A 245 -10.47 -18.23 -14.24
C LYS A 245 -10.85 -18.70 -12.84
N THR A 246 -9.95 -19.37 -12.14
CA THR A 246 -10.22 -19.88 -10.78
C THR A 246 -10.29 -18.75 -9.76
N TYR A 247 -9.34 -17.81 -9.79
CA TYR A 247 -9.22 -16.76 -8.78
C TYR A 247 -10.20 -15.59 -8.98
N PHE A 248 -10.55 -15.30 -10.26
CA PHE A 248 -11.56 -14.31 -10.61
C PHE A 248 -12.96 -14.90 -10.84
N ALA A 249 -13.15 -16.21 -10.63
CA ALA A 249 -14.48 -16.79 -10.67
C ALA A 249 -15.39 -16.15 -9.62
N PRO A 250 -16.71 -16.08 -9.86
CA PRO A 250 -17.65 -15.71 -8.82
C PRO A 250 -17.46 -16.61 -7.58
N GLY A 251 -17.08 -15.99 -6.44
CA GLY A 251 -16.74 -16.73 -5.22
C GLY A 251 -15.29 -17.25 -5.13
N GLY A 252 -14.43 -16.94 -6.09
CA GLY A 252 -12.99 -17.23 -6.04
C GLY A 252 -12.26 -16.42 -4.95
N PRO A 253 -11.13 -16.93 -4.44
CA PRO A 253 -10.43 -16.30 -3.30
C PRO A 253 -10.06 -14.84 -3.53
N LEU A 254 -9.52 -14.50 -4.70
CA LEU A 254 -9.11 -13.13 -5.02
C LEU A 254 -10.31 -12.18 -5.06
N LEU A 255 -11.39 -12.58 -5.75
CA LEU A 255 -12.57 -11.73 -5.85
C LEU A 255 -13.23 -11.53 -4.46
N LYS A 256 -13.30 -12.58 -3.63
CA LYS A 256 -13.80 -12.47 -2.25
C LYS A 256 -12.96 -11.49 -1.44
N ALA A 257 -11.63 -11.60 -1.49
CA ALA A 257 -10.72 -10.73 -0.73
C ALA A 257 -10.76 -9.27 -1.21
N MET A 258 -10.89 -9.05 -2.52
CA MET A 258 -10.88 -7.70 -3.13
C MET A 258 -12.23 -6.97 -3.03
N SER A 259 -13.35 -7.69 -3.05
CA SER A 259 -14.70 -7.10 -2.98
C SER A 259 -15.18 -6.80 -1.56
N ALA A 260 -14.37 -7.05 -0.58
CA ALA A 260 -14.64 -7.03 0.87
C ALA A 260 -15.30 -5.76 1.41
N PRO A 261 -15.68 -5.84 2.69
CA PRO A 261 -16.26 -7.03 3.25
C PRO A 261 -17.62 -7.33 2.64
N GLY A 262 -17.85 -8.60 2.32
CA GLY A 262 -19.18 -9.04 1.83
C GLY A 262 -19.69 -8.37 0.55
N GLY A 263 -18.79 -7.83 -0.32
CA GLY A 263 -19.17 -7.18 -1.57
C GLY A 263 -19.44 -5.67 -1.48
N ALA A 264 -19.21 -5.04 -0.34
CA ALA A 264 -19.53 -3.62 -0.11
C ALA A 264 -18.77 -2.62 -1.01
N LEU A 265 -17.64 -3.03 -1.61
CA LEU A 265 -16.76 -2.18 -2.43
C LEU A 265 -16.71 -2.60 -3.92
N THR A 266 -17.78 -3.15 -4.44
CA THR A 266 -17.84 -3.57 -5.86
C THR A 266 -18.16 -2.44 -6.84
N ASP A 267 -18.71 -1.32 -6.37
CA ASP A 267 -18.98 -0.15 -7.19
C ASP A 267 -17.76 0.76 -7.25
N GLU A 268 -17.24 1.02 -8.46
CA GLU A 268 -16.06 1.85 -8.67
C GLU A 268 -16.29 3.30 -8.22
N GLU A 269 -17.49 3.84 -8.39
CA GLU A 269 -17.83 5.22 -7.96
C GLU A 269 -17.77 5.40 -6.43
N VAL A 270 -17.86 4.33 -5.66
CA VAL A 270 -17.76 4.41 -4.20
C VAL A 270 -16.38 4.94 -3.75
N TRP A 271 -15.32 4.66 -4.53
CA TRP A 271 -13.96 5.12 -4.26
C TRP A 271 -13.74 6.63 -4.44
N HIS A 272 -14.72 7.33 -5.04
CA HIS A 272 -14.75 8.79 -5.17
C HIS A 272 -15.66 9.45 -4.15
N SER A 273 -16.27 8.67 -3.27
CA SER A 273 -17.22 9.19 -2.29
C SER A 273 -16.49 9.87 -1.12
N PRO A 274 -16.80 11.14 -0.79
CA PRO A 274 -16.30 11.78 0.42
C PRO A 274 -16.58 10.97 1.69
N ARG A 275 -17.65 10.18 1.68
CA ARG A 275 -18.00 9.31 2.80
C ARG A 275 -17.03 8.14 2.93
N LEU A 276 -16.56 7.57 1.82
CA LEU A 276 -15.50 6.55 1.86
C LEU A 276 -14.18 7.19 2.27
N HIS A 277 -13.85 8.36 1.76
CA HIS A 277 -12.63 9.07 2.11
C HIS A 277 -12.56 9.38 3.61
N ALA A 278 -13.69 9.76 4.22
CA ALA A 278 -13.80 10.06 5.65
C ALA A 278 -13.82 8.80 6.55
N ALA A 279 -14.13 7.62 6.01
CA ALA A 279 -14.08 6.36 6.74
C ALA A 279 -12.63 5.91 6.98
N GLU A 280 -12.41 5.02 7.95
CA GLU A 280 -11.12 4.37 8.15
C GLU A 280 -11.15 2.95 7.59
N ILE A 281 -10.45 2.72 6.48
CA ILE A 281 -10.23 1.41 5.86
C ILE A 281 -8.71 1.22 5.73
N PRO A 282 -8.00 0.88 6.81
CA PRO A 282 -6.54 0.95 6.88
C PRO A 282 -5.78 -0.02 5.96
N ALA A 283 -6.50 -0.70 5.09
CA ALA A 283 -5.95 -1.55 4.05
C ALA A 283 -6.06 -0.94 2.64
N ALA A 284 -6.90 0.12 2.44
CA ALA A 284 -7.29 0.48 1.09
C ALA A 284 -7.60 1.96 0.84
N ASN A 285 -7.94 2.77 1.85
CA ASN A 285 -8.39 4.15 1.61
C ASN A 285 -7.45 5.23 2.13
N GLY A 286 -6.17 4.94 2.27
CA GLY A 286 -5.17 5.98 2.50
C GLY A 286 -5.19 7.01 1.38
N ILE A 287 -5.14 8.29 1.74
CA ILE A 287 -5.13 9.43 0.81
C ILE A 287 -3.93 10.29 1.16
N CYS A 288 -3.05 10.54 0.19
CA CYS A 288 -1.80 11.25 0.43
C CYS A 288 -1.23 11.90 -0.83
N ASP A 289 -0.18 12.68 -0.67
CA ASP A 289 0.74 13.06 -1.73
C ASP A 289 2.01 12.18 -1.74
N ALA A 290 2.79 12.24 -2.83
CA ALA A 290 3.99 11.41 -3.00
C ALA A 290 5.11 11.80 -2.02
N ARG A 291 5.28 13.11 -1.73
CA ARG A 291 6.34 13.59 -0.84
C ARG A 291 6.10 13.15 0.59
N SER A 292 4.85 13.16 1.05
CA SER A 292 4.48 12.67 2.38
C SER A 292 4.66 11.16 2.50
N LEU A 293 4.29 10.41 1.46
CA LEU A 293 4.54 8.98 1.41
C LEU A 293 6.05 8.67 1.45
N ALA A 294 6.86 9.39 0.65
CA ALA A 294 8.31 9.26 0.65
C ALA A 294 8.95 9.66 2.00
N LEU A 295 8.42 10.70 2.64
CA LEU A 295 8.85 11.14 3.97
C LEU A 295 8.60 10.07 5.03
N LEU A 296 7.42 9.43 5.03
CA LEU A 296 7.09 8.35 5.95
C LEU A 296 8.05 7.17 5.79
N TYR A 297 8.30 6.72 4.55
CA TYR A 297 9.26 5.65 4.30
C TYR A 297 10.72 6.06 4.58
N GLY A 298 11.09 7.31 4.28
CA GLY A 298 12.38 7.89 4.65
C GLY A 298 12.60 7.91 6.16
N ALA A 299 11.59 8.32 6.92
CA ALA A 299 11.62 8.35 8.38
C ALA A 299 11.62 6.95 9.03
N CYS A 300 11.29 5.88 8.30
CA CYS A 300 11.49 4.52 8.77
C CYS A 300 12.97 4.12 8.76
N VAL A 301 13.75 4.62 7.81
CA VAL A 301 15.14 4.16 7.58
C VAL A 301 16.22 5.16 8.00
N ASP A 302 15.81 6.41 8.26
CA ASP A 302 16.73 7.46 8.72
C ASP A 302 16.04 8.48 9.64
N GLU A 303 16.81 9.34 10.29
CA GLU A 303 16.30 10.53 10.95
C GLU A 303 15.99 11.62 9.90
N VAL A 304 14.82 12.22 10.03
CA VAL A 304 14.39 13.37 9.22
C VAL A 304 14.15 14.58 10.12
N THR A 305 14.27 15.77 9.57
CA THR A 305 13.99 17.00 10.31
C THR A 305 12.51 17.36 10.19
N THR A 306 11.83 17.45 11.32
CA THR A 306 10.41 17.87 11.38
C THR A 306 10.26 19.36 11.05
N PRO A 307 9.05 19.86 10.74
CA PRO A 307 8.78 21.29 10.59
C PRO A 307 9.15 22.13 11.83
N SER A 308 9.15 21.51 13.02
CA SER A 308 9.59 22.16 14.26
C SER A 308 11.12 22.15 14.48
N GLY A 309 11.89 21.64 13.52
CA GLY A 309 13.37 21.56 13.59
C GLY A 309 13.90 20.41 14.44
N ARG A 310 13.05 19.47 14.88
CA ARG A 310 13.48 18.29 15.68
C ARG A 310 13.77 17.10 14.77
N ALA A 311 14.75 16.30 15.16
CA ALA A 311 14.95 14.99 14.55
C ALA A 311 13.80 14.05 14.90
N PHE A 312 13.35 13.29 13.90
CA PHE A 312 12.29 12.31 14.06
C PHE A 312 12.59 11.06 13.23
N ARG A 313 12.36 9.90 13.83
CA ARG A 313 12.44 8.60 13.16
C ARG A 313 11.24 7.75 13.57
N ILE A 314 10.62 7.07 12.62
CA ILE A 314 9.45 6.21 12.90
C ILE A 314 9.90 4.90 13.53
N LEU A 315 10.85 4.19 12.90
CA LEU A 315 11.34 2.89 13.34
C LEU A 315 12.85 2.93 13.61
N SER A 316 13.29 2.35 14.72
CA SER A 316 14.71 2.13 14.97
C SER A 316 15.32 1.12 13.99
N PRO A 317 16.67 1.10 13.81
CA PRO A 317 17.31 0.09 12.96
C PRO A 317 16.93 -1.35 13.35
N GLU A 318 16.86 -1.64 14.65
CA GLU A 318 16.51 -2.95 15.20
C GLU A 318 15.05 -3.30 14.88
N GLN A 319 14.15 -2.32 14.94
CA GLN A 319 12.75 -2.57 14.59
C GLN A 319 12.58 -2.74 13.07
N VAL A 320 13.34 -2.02 12.24
CA VAL A 320 13.36 -2.25 10.79
C VAL A 320 13.81 -3.69 10.52
N ASP A 321 14.90 -4.17 11.13
CA ASP A 321 15.38 -5.54 10.95
C ASP A 321 14.34 -6.59 11.33
N ARG A 322 13.60 -6.36 12.42
CA ARG A 322 12.47 -7.23 12.81
C ARG A 322 11.32 -7.16 11.82
N ALA A 323 10.97 -5.96 11.37
CA ALA A 323 9.83 -5.73 10.48
C ALA A 323 10.03 -6.32 9.09
N VAL A 324 11.27 -6.31 8.57
CA VAL A 324 11.62 -6.87 7.26
C VAL A 324 12.03 -8.34 7.30
N HIS A 325 12.13 -8.92 8.50
CA HIS A 325 12.37 -10.35 8.63
C HIS A 325 11.23 -11.13 7.97
N GLN A 326 11.60 -11.99 7.02
CA GLN A 326 10.63 -12.75 6.22
C GLN A 326 9.78 -13.67 7.10
N GLN A 327 8.47 -13.48 7.07
CA GLN A 327 7.48 -14.27 7.82
C GLN A 327 6.83 -15.36 6.95
N THR A 328 6.80 -15.18 5.62
CA THR A 328 6.09 -16.07 4.69
C THR A 328 7.00 -16.57 3.59
N LYS A 329 6.65 -17.74 3.02
CA LYS A 329 7.37 -18.35 1.91
C LYS A 329 6.43 -19.24 1.11
N GLY A 330 6.61 -19.26 -0.20
CA GLY A 330 5.84 -20.10 -1.12
C GLY A 330 4.58 -19.40 -1.66
N PRO A 331 3.63 -20.15 -2.21
CA PRO A 331 2.48 -19.61 -2.92
C PRO A 331 1.50 -18.91 -1.99
N ASP A 332 0.99 -17.74 -2.41
CA ASP A 332 -0.09 -17.03 -1.74
C ASP A 332 -1.45 -17.63 -2.13
N GLU A 333 -2.27 -18.00 -1.13
CA GLU A 333 -3.58 -18.65 -1.32
C GLU A 333 -4.63 -17.74 -1.99
N VAL A 334 -4.39 -16.44 -2.06
CA VAL A 334 -5.32 -15.43 -2.60
C VAL A 334 -4.80 -14.81 -3.89
N LEU A 335 -3.50 -14.56 -4.00
CA LEU A 335 -2.86 -13.90 -5.14
C LEU A 335 -2.37 -14.93 -6.19
N MET A 336 -3.23 -15.84 -6.64
CA MET A 336 -2.96 -16.78 -7.74
C MET A 336 -1.69 -17.62 -7.58
N GLY A 337 -1.32 -17.96 -6.33
CA GLY A 337 -0.13 -18.76 -6.07
C GLY A 337 1.19 -18.02 -6.29
N LEU A 338 1.17 -16.69 -6.44
CA LEU A 338 2.40 -15.90 -6.57
C LEU A 338 3.24 -15.97 -5.30
N ASP A 339 4.56 -16.11 -5.45
CA ASP A 339 5.50 -16.08 -4.33
C ASP A 339 5.80 -14.63 -3.92
N ILE A 340 4.80 -14.02 -3.24
CA ILE A 340 4.92 -12.69 -2.64
C ILE A 340 5.24 -12.89 -1.16
N GLN A 341 6.34 -12.32 -0.71
CA GLN A 341 6.81 -12.54 0.65
C GLN A 341 6.55 -11.33 1.54
N TRP A 342 6.17 -11.64 2.77
CA TRP A 342 5.77 -10.67 3.78
C TRP A 342 6.71 -10.67 4.98
N GLY A 343 7.03 -9.48 5.47
CA GLY A 343 7.52 -9.24 6.81
C GLY A 343 6.36 -8.88 7.76
N LEU A 344 6.61 -8.07 8.78
CA LEU A 344 5.56 -7.59 9.69
C LEU A 344 4.78 -6.43 9.04
N GLY A 345 3.93 -6.76 8.07
CA GLY A 345 3.04 -5.84 7.36
C GLY A 345 3.62 -5.16 6.13
N PHE A 346 4.82 -5.56 5.72
CA PHE A 346 5.48 -5.04 4.51
C PHE A 346 5.74 -6.15 3.50
N ASN A 347 5.65 -5.82 2.21
CA ASN A 347 6.34 -6.60 1.20
C ASN A 347 7.84 -6.50 1.46
N VAL A 348 8.54 -7.62 1.41
CA VAL A 348 10.00 -7.67 1.50
C VAL A 348 10.60 -7.96 0.13
N ASN A 349 11.84 -7.49 -0.12
CA ASN A 349 12.49 -7.58 -1.42
C ASN A 349 13.03 -8.99 -1.69
N ASN A 350 12.13 -9.97 -1.73
CA ASN A 350 12.36 -11.38 -2.00
C ASN A 350 11.34 -11.90 -3.02
N GLY A 351 11.43 -13.16 -3.41
CA GLY A 351 10.49 -13.76 -4.35
C GLY A 351 10.42 -12.98 -5.67
N ILE A 352 9.21 -12.77 -6.18
CA ILE A 352 9.01 -12.06 -7.46
C ILE A 352 9.38 -10.57 -7.39
N ILE A 353 9.32 -9.95 -6.21
CA ILE A 353 9.62 -8.52 -6.05
C ILE A 353 11.11 -8.24 -6.25
N SER A 354 11.99 -9.16 -5.85
CA SER A 354 13.43 -9.01 -6.04
C SER A 354 13.83 -8.90 -7.52
N ALA A 355 13.07 -9.54 -8.42
CA ALA A 355 13.30 -9.46 -9.86
C ALA A 355 13.03 -8.05 -10.43
N ALA A 356 12.29 -7.21 -9.71
CA ALA A 356 12.04 -5.83 -10.10
C ALA A 356 13.25 -4.89 -9.87
N GLY A 357 14.29 -5.35 -9.15
CA GLY A 357 15.51 -4.57 -8.90
C GLY A 357 15.27 -3.34 -8.02
N LEU A 358 14.47 -3.50 -6.95
CA LEU A 358 14.03 -2.42 -6.06
C LEU A 358 14.92 -2.30 -4.81
N GLY A 359 16.24 -2.37 -4.96
CA GLY A 359 17.21 -2.19 -3.89
C GLY A 359 17.76 -3.49 -3.32
N GLY A 360 18.35 -3.42 -2.13
CA GLY A 360 18.97 -4.53 -1.41
C GLY A 360 17.97 -5.51 -0.78
N PRO A 361 18.47 -6.61 -0.17
CA PRO A 361 17.61 -7.66 0.41
C PRO A 361 16.80 -7.17 1.62
N ARG A 362 17.17 -6.03 2.23
CA ARG A 362 16.45 -5.42 3.33
C ARG A 362 15.43 -4.38 2.89
N ALA A 363 15.35 -4.09 1.58
CA ALA A 363 14.38 -3.15 1.05
C ALA A 363 12.94 -3.67 1.25
N PHE A 364 12.03 -2.78 1.55
CA PHE A 364 10.66 -3.10 1.94
C PHE A 364 9.67 -1.98 1.60
N GLY A 365 8.42 -2.32 1.55
CA GLY A 365 7.37 -1.35 1.33
C GLY A 365 6.01 -1.97 1.09
N HIS A 366 5.15 -1.25 0.41
CA HIS A 366 3.86 -1.76 -0.04
C HIS A 366 3.43 -1.08 -1.35
N PHE A 367 2.80 -1.87 -2.20
CA PHE A 367 2.21 -1.42 -3.46
C PHE A 367 0.70 -1.28 -3.34
N GLY A 368 0.12 -0.38 -4.12
CA GLY A 368 -1.32 -0.21 -4.23
C GLY A 368 -1.84 -0.61 -5.60
N MET A 369 -3.10 -1.00 -5.63
CA MET A 369 -3.81 -1.25 -6.89
C MET A 369 -3.71 -0.01 -7.80
N GLY A 370 -3.47 -0.22 -9.08
CA GLY A 370 -3.32 0.86 -10.05
C GLY A 370 -1.91 1.42 -10.17
N GLY A 371 -0.96 1.09 -9.26
CA GLY A 371 0.45 1.42 -9.43
C GLY A 371 1.09 2.24 -8.31
N SER A 372 0.33 2.80 -7.35
CA SER A 372 0.91 3.54 -6.23
C SER A 372 1.90 2.67 -5.44
N ALA A 373 2.93 3.28 -4.88
CA ALA A 373 3.98 2.56 -4.19
C ALA A 373 4.66 3.42 -3.13
N GLY A 374 4.85 2.86 -1.95
CA GLY A 374 5.75 3.38 -0.93
C GLY A 374 6.84 2.35 -0.66
N TRP A 375 8.10 2.74 -0.73
CA TRP A 375 9.24 1.82 -0.66
C TRP A 375 10.43 2.44 0.05
N ALA A 376 11.16 1.64 0.80
CA ALA A 376 12.40 2.07 1.46
C ALA A 376 13.52 1.03 1.32
N ASP A 377 14.74 1.51 1.28
CA ASP A 377 15.96 0.71 1.39
C ASP A 377 16.80 1.22 2.56
N PRO A 378 16.90 0.47 3.67
CA PRO A 378 17.64 0.89 4.85
C PRO A 378 19.15 0.96 4.62
N ASP A 379 19.71 0.16 3.70
CA ASP A 379 21.14 0.13 3.42
C ASP A 379 21.57 1.38 2.63
N LEU A 380 20.66 1.90 1.77
CA LEU A 380 20.83 3.16 1.07
C LEU A 380 20.32 4.38 1.87
N ARG A 381 19.61 4.17 2.98
CA ARG A 381 18.93 5.21 3.75
C ARG A 381 17.99 6.03 2.84
N LEU A 382 17.22 5.30 2.02
CA LEU A 382 16.38 5.84 0.95
C LEU A 382 14.91 5.49 1.20
N GLY A 383 14.03 6.48 1.15
CA GLY A 383 12.58 6.31 1.16
C GLY A 383 11.97 6.96 -0.08
N MET A 384 11.01 6.29 -0.70
CA MET A 384 10.39 6.68 -1.97
C MET A 384 8.87 6.57 -1.90
N GLY A 385 8.18 7.47 -2.59
CA GLY A 385 6.73 7.46 -2.74
C GLY A 385 6.33 7.82 -4.17
N TYR A 386 5.47 7.01 -4.75
CA TYR A 386 4.83 7.26 -6.05
C TYR A 386 3.33 7.18 -5.91
N VAL A 387 2.65 8.18 -6.42
CA VAL A 387 1.18 8.24 -6.46
C VAL A 387 0.71 8.69 -7.84
N MET A 388 -0.44 8.24 -8.25
CA MET A 388 -1.02 8.53 -9.58
C MET A 388 -2.54 8.40 -9.55
N ASN A 389 -3.22 8.97 -10.51
CA ASN A 389 -4.66 8.78 -10.66
C ASN A 389 -5.05 7.86 -11.82
N ARG A 390 -4.16 7.56 -12.78
CA ARG A 390 -4.44 6.57 -13.81
C ARG A 390 -4.18 5.16 -13.29
N MET A 391 -5.24 4.37 -13.15
CA MET A 391 -5.16 2.98 -12.72
C MET A 391 -4.55 2.08 -13.80
N ASP A 392 -3.61 1.18 -13.42
CA ASP A 392 -3.13 0.06 -14.24
C ASP A 392 -3.56 -1.28 -13.61
N ILE A 393 -3.42 -2.39 -14.32
CA ILE A 393 -3.90 -3.74 -13.92
C ILE A 393 -3.12 -4.33 -12.72
N GLY A 394 -2.04 -3.70 -12.25
CA GLY A 394 -1.17 -4.26 -11.22
C GLY A 394 -1.70 -4.11 -9.78
N THR A 395 -1.56 -5.16 -8.97
CA THR A 395 -1.72 -5.11 -7.50
C THR A 395 -0.40 -5.07 -6.74
N THR A 396 0.73 -5.27 -7.44
CA THR A 396 2.09 -5.40 -6.88
C THR A 396 3.06 -4.35 -7.45
N GLY A 397 2.57 -3.14 -7.69
CA GLY A 397 3.28 -2.09 -8.41
C GLY A 397 3.21 -2.28 -9.93
N ASP A 398 3.82 -1.35 -10.68
CA ASP A 398 3.85 -1.39 -12.14
C ASP A 398 5.17 -0.85 -12.72
N THR A 399 5.30 -0.93 -14.05
CA THR A 399 6.52 -0.49 -14.74
C THR A 399 6.81 1.00 -14.58
N ARG A 400 5.80 1.86 -14.33
CA ARG A 400 5.97 3.30 -14.10
C ARG A 400 6.71 3.54 -12.80
N SER A 401 6.16 3.00 -11.69
CA SER A 401 6.76 3.11 -10.37
C SER A 401 8.14 2.44 -10.29
N PHE A 402 8.29 1.24 -10.87
CA PHE A 402 9.57 0.50 -10.81
C PHE A 402 10.71 1.21 -11.55
N ARG A 403 10.44 1.84 -12.70
CA ARG A 403 11.44 2.62 -13.43
C ARG A 403 11.92 3.83 -12.64
N LEU A 404 10.99 4.55 -11.98
CA LEU A 404 11.30 5.69 -11.13
C LEU A 404 12.12 5.28 -9.92
N MET A 405 11.70 4.21 -9.23
CA MET A 405 12.40 3.70 -8.06
C MET A 405 13.80 3.23 -8.41
N ARG A 406 14.00 2.50 -9.54
CA ARG A 406 15.34 2.09 -9.99
C ARG A 406 16.25 3.29 -10.27
N ALA A 407 15.76 4.28 -11.03
CA ALA A 407 16.54 5.49 -11.28
C ALA A 407 16.96 6.21 -10.00
N CYS A 408 16.08 6.21 -8.99
CA CYS A 408 16.36 6.79 -7.68
C CYS A 408 17.37 5.95 -6.87
N ILE A 409 17.28 4.61 -6.91
CA ILE A 409 18.22 3.69 -6.27
C ILE A 409 19.60 3.81 -6.90
N ASP A 410 19.68 3.87 -8.23
CA ASP A 410 20.95 4.05 -8.97
C ASP A 410 21.63 5.37 -8.56
N ALA A 411 20.85 6.47 -8.48
CA ALA A 411 21.33 7.77 -8.05
C ALA A 411 21.81 7.77 -6.58
N ALA A 412 21.10 7.09 -5.69
CA ALA A 412 21.44 6.98 -4.27
C ALA A 412 22.67 6.07 -4.01
N SER A 413 23.00 5.18 -4.95
CA SER A 413 24.12 4.24 -4.88
C SER A 413 25.43 4.82 -5.43
N SER A 414 25.34 5.96 -6.14
CA SER A 414 26.50 6.65 -6.75
C SER A 414 27.17 7.59 -5.76
#